data_922cd0623c4049f4501de68462cb7923
#
_entry.id   922cd0623c4049f4501de68462cb7923
#
_cell.length_a   1.000
_cell.length_b   1.000
_cell.length_c   1.000
_cell.angle_alpha   90.00
_cell.angle_beta   90.00
_cell.angle_gamma   90.00
#
_symmetry.space_group_name_H-M   'P 1'
#
loop_
_entity.id
_entity.type
_entity.pdbx_description
1 polymer ?
#
loop_
_entity_poly.entity_id
_entity_poly.type
_entity_poly.pdbx_seq_one_letter_code
_entity_poly.pdbx_strand_id
1 'polypeptide(L)'
;MLRRSLLPIAICAAVAGAGVASAQTGESLSSSWAQVNICNASQLGARAQLAGDGSSSQMSVRFTLQWLSPSGWVPVTGAATSPWQSAGSAEYTWGQAGWTYNLTLPPGHAYQLRAVAELSWSGENARTATHTTGTCTAGG
;
A
#
# COMPACT_ATOMS: atom_id res chain seq x y z
N MET A 1 43.67 0.56 10.80
CA MET A 1 42.86 0.62 10.74
C MET A 1 41.70 0.68 10.38
N LEU A 2 41.73 0.57 10.29
CA LEU A 2 40.77 0.57 9.96
C LEU A 2 39.80 0.50 9.39
N ARG A 3 39.50 0.49 9.22
CA ARG A 3 38.64 0.57 8.82
C ARG A 3 37.68 0.39 8.17
N ARG A 4 37.42 0.33 8.11
CA ARG A 4 36.56 0.24 7.71
C ARG A 4 35.50 0.10 7.11
N SER A 5 35.37 -0.07 6.98
CA SER A 5 34.30 -0.17 6.55
C SER A 5 33.35 -0.12 6.13
N LEU A 6 33.43 -0.05 6.16
CA LEU A 6 32.44 0.03 5.90
C LEU A 6 31.54 -0.14 5.18
N LEU A 7 31.63 -0.16 4.96
CA LEU A 7 30.79 -0.18 4.35
C LEU A 7 29.78 -0.59 4.01
N PRO A 8 29.55 -0.68 4.24
CA PRO A 8 28.58 -1.09 3.92
C PRO A 8 27.74 -0.89 3.25
N ILE A 9 28.01 -0.69 3.16
CA ILE A 9 27.26 -0.44 2.64
C ILE A 9 26.32 -0.76 2.17
N ALA A 10 26.55 -0.84 2.34
CA ALA A 10 25.70 -1.04 2.05
C ALA A 10 24.88 -1.27 1.46
N ILE A 11 25.11 -1.21 1.34
CA ILE A 11 24.39 -1.23 0.84
C ILE A 11 23.47 -1.63 0.46
N CYS A 12 23.59 -1.65 0.55
CA CYS A 12 22.75 -1.96 0.30
C CYS A 12 21.87 -1.99 -0.07
N ALA A 13 22.21 -1.73 -0.04
CA ALA A 13 21.37 -1.75 -0.31
C ALA A 13 20.73 -1.80 -0.95
N ALA A 14 21.05 -1.64 -1.02
CA ALA A 14 20.48 -1.67 -1.62
C ALA A 14 19.88 -2.02 -2.24
N VAL A 15 20.16 -2.12 -2.06
CA VAL A 15 19.60 -2.46 -2.57
C VAL A 15 18.83 -2.79 -2.86
N ALA A 16 19.03 -2.76 -2.68
CA ALA A 16 18.25 -3.06 -2.87
C ALA A 16 17.56 -3.06 -3.28
N GLY A 17 17.75 -2.78 -3.08
CA GLY A 17 17.03 -2.84 -3.46
C GLY A 17 16.60 -2.90 -4.10
N ALA A 18 17.04 -2.68 -4.15
CA ALA A 18 16.54 -2.69 -4.91
C ALA A 18 16.01 -3.39 -5.24
N GLY A 19 16.40 -3.52 -5.21
CA GLY A 19 15.77 -4.21 -5.68
C GLY A 19 14.66 -4.34 -5.52
N VAL A 20 14.60 -4.10 -5.08
CA VAL A 20 13.51 -4.28 -4.88
C VAL A 20 12.57 -3.71 -5.65
N ALA A 21 12.62 -2.68 -5.84
CA ALA A 21 11.62 -1.98 -6.51
C ALA A 21 11.38 -2.47 -7.90
N SER A 22 12.40 -2.74 -8.60
CA SER A 22 12.24 -3.16 -9.97
C SER A 22 11.62 -4.54 -10.09
N ALA A 23 11.68 -5.28 -9.03
CA ALA A 23 11.25 -6.66 -9.13
C ALA A 23 9.77 -6.80 -9.41
N GLN A 24 8.99 -5.81 -9.06
CA GLN A 24 7.60 -5.97 -9.23
C GLN A 24 7.09 -5.90 -10.62
N THR A 25 7.85 -5.38 -11.54
CA THR A 25 7.28 -5.13 -12.84
C THR A 25 6.96 -6.40 -13.61
N GLY A 26 7.81 -7.40 -13.53
CA GLY A 26 7.65 -8.58 -14.34
C GLY A 26 6.56 -9.51 -13.90
N GLU A 27 6.28 -9.52 -12.62
CA GLU A 27 5.33 -10.45 -12.09
C GLU A 27 4.06 -9.80 -11.59
N SER A 28 3.77 -8.62 -12.09
CA SER A 28 2.68 -7.83 -11.56
C SER A 28 1.31 -8.50 -11.64
N LEU A 29 1.07 -9.32 -12.65
CA LEU A 29 -0.25 -9.92 -12.82
C LEU A 29 -0.58 -10.96 -11.75
N SER A 30 0.44 -11.56 -11.12
CA SER A 30 0.21 -12.58 -10.12
C SER A 30 0.69 -12.20 -8.74
N SER A 31 1.12 -10.96 -8.54
CA SER A 31 1.60 -10.51 -7.24
C SER A 31 0.60 -9.57 -6.59
N SER A 32 0.75 -9.41 -5.29
CA SER A 32 -0.08 -8.48 -4.52
C SER A 32 0.65 -7.16 -4.38
N TRP A 33 -0.11 -6.08 -4.43
CA TRP A 33 0.45 -4.72 -4.30
C TRP A 33 -0.64 -3.74 -3.88
N ALA A 34 -0.20 -2.56 -3.48
CA ALA A 34 -1.09 -1.44 -3.20
C ALA A 34 -0.47 -0.17 -3.76
N GLN A 35 -1.29 0.72 -4.28
CA GLN A 35 -0.82 1.97 -4.84
C GLN A 35 -1.86 3.06 -4.71
N VAL A 36 -1.40 4.31 -4.80
CA VAL A 36 -2.27 5.48 -4.90
C VAL A 36 -2.56 5.69 -6.38
N ASN A 37 -3.85 5.77 -6.73
CA ASN A 37 -4.24 6.01 -8.11
C ASN A 37 -4.95 7.35 -8.30
N ILE A 38 -5.32 8.04 -7.22
CA ILE A 38 -5.84 9.41 -7.27
C ILE A 38 -5.11 10.19 -6.18
N CYS A 39 -4.51 11.32 -6.56
CA CYS A 39 -3.75 12.12 -5.61
C CYS A 39 -3.94 13.59 -5.95
N ASN A 40 -4.86 14.25 -5.25
CA ASN A 40 -5.07 15.69 -5.40
C ASN A 40 -5.58 16.26 -4.09
N ALA A 41 -5.86 17.56 -4.07
CA ALA A 41 -6.19 18.26 -2.83
C ALA A 41 -7.53 17.82 -2.25
N SER A 42 -8.42 17.25 -3.04
CA SER A 42 -9.76 16.89 -2.58
C SER A 42 -9.97 15.38 -2.47
N GLN A 43 -9.10 14.57 -3.04
CA GLN A 43 -9.29 13.13 -3.04
C GLN A 43 -7.97 12.37 -3.02
N LEU A 44 -7.97 11.24 -2.32
CA LEU A 44 -6.93 10.23 -2.44
C LEU A 44 -7.62 8.91 -2.74
N GLY A 45 -7.25 8.31 -3.86
CA GLY A 45 -7.70 6.97 -4.20
C GLY A 45 -6.58 5.97 -3.97
N ALA A 46 -6.92 4.85 -3.37
CA ALA A 46 -5.99 3.74 -3.17
C ALA A 46 -6.57 2.50 -3.84
N ARG A 47 -5.69 1.68 -4.38
CA ARG A 47 -6.08 0.44 -5.04
C ARG A 47 -5.10 -0.64 -4.66
N ALA A 48 -5.60 -1.84 -4.51
CA ALA A 48 -4.76 -2.99 -4.20
C ALA A 48 -5.12 -4.15 -5.12
N GLN A 49 -4.13 -4.97 -5.39
CA GLN A 49 -4.28 -6.23 -6.09
C GLN A 49 -3.92 -7.35 -5.13
N LEU A 50 -4.72 -8.39 -5.14
CA LEU A 50 -4.46 -9.60 -4.38
C LEU A 50 -4.20 -10.72 -5.36
N ALA A 51 -3.10 -11.45 -5.16
CA ALA A 51 -2.79 -12.60 -5.98
C ALA A 51 -3.73 -13.74 -5.62
N GLY A 52 -4.28 -14.39 -6.64
CA GLY A 52 -5.07 -15.60 -6.46
C GLY A 52 -4.16 -16.80 -6.27
N ASP A 53 -4.73 -17.88 -5.76
CA ASP A 53 -4.00 -19.11 -5.50
C ASP A 53 -4.70 -20.35 -6.08
N GLY A 54 -5.75 -20.13 -6.86
CA GLY A 54 -6.50 -21.23 -7.45
C GLY A 54 -7.56 -21.82 -6.52
N SER A 55 -7.64 -21.31 -5.29
CA SER A 55 -8.63 -21.82 -4.33
C SER A 55 -9.92 -21.01 -4.42
N SER A 56 -10.93 -21.46 -3.69
CA SER A 56 -12.21 -20.74 -3.63
C SER A 56 -12.25 -19.68 -2.55
N SER A 57 -11.13 -19.33 -1.98
CA SER A 57 -11.06 -18.27 -0.97
C SER A 57 -11.60 -16.95 -1.52
N GLN A 58 -12.30 -16.21 -0.66
CA GLN A 58 -12.74 -14.86 -1.00
C GLN A 58 -11.64 -13.88 -0.63
N MET A 59 -11.37 -12.96 -1.52
CA MET A 59 -10.33 -11.95 -1.32
C MET A 59 -10.97 -10.60 -0.98
N SER A 60 -10.39 -9.91 -0.02
CA SER A 60 -10.88 -8.61 0.42
C SER A 60 -9.72 -7.72 0.80
N VAL A 61 -9.94 -6.42 0.73
CA VAL A 61 -8.94 -5.44 1.16
C VAL A 61 -9.61 -4.34 1.97
N ARG A 62 -8.89 -3.84 2.96
CA ARG A 62 -9.31 -2.70 3.77
C ARG A 62 -8.15 -1.73 3.84
N PHE A 63 -8.43 -0.44 3.63
CA PHE A 63 -7.41 0.60 3.60
C PHE A 63 -7.49 1.46 4.84
N THR A 64 -6.33 1.94 5.31
CA THR A 64 -6.25 2.96 6.36
C THR A 64 -5.41 4.10 5.81
N LEU A 65 -6.00 5.30 5.79
CA LEU A 65 -5.31 6.50 5.32
C LEU A 65 -4.45 7.06 6.45
N GLN A 66 -3.20 7.34 6.13
CA GLN A 66 -2.23 7.90 7.07
C GLN A 66 -1.65 9.19 6.53
N TRP A 67 -1.24 10.06 7.44
CA TRP A 67 -0.49 11.25 7.09
C TRP A 67 0.82 11.26 7.86
N LEU A 68 1.82 11.95 7.31
CA LEU A 68 3.12 12.07 7.94
C LEU A 68 3.07 13.23 8.92
N SER A 69 2.97 12.91 10.20
CA SER A 69 2.96 13.88 11.29
C SER A 69 4.40 14.13 11.75
N PRO A 70 4.62 15.14 12.62
CA PRO A 70 5.96 15.35 13.18
C PRO A 70 6.50 14.12 13.92
N SER A 71 5.64 13.24 14.42
CA SER A 71 6.06 12.03 15.13
C SER A 71 6.05 10.78 14.26
N GLY A 72 5.75 10.91 12.97
CA GLY A 72 5.74 9.79 12.05
C GLY A 72 4.38 9.58 11.40
N TRP A 73 4.23 8.46 10.71
CA TRP A 73 2.98 8.15 10.02
C TRP A 73 1.90 7.76 11.03
N VAL A 74 0.78 8.45 10.98
CA VAL A 74 -0.36 8.18 11.85
C VAL A 74 -1.64 8.19 11.05
N PRO A 75 -2.68 7.48 11.50
CA PRO A 75 -3.97 7.53 10.81
C PRO A 75 -4.55 8.95 10.84
N VAL A 76 -5.23 9.33 9.77
CA VAL A 76 -5.95 10.60 9.78
C VAL A 76 -7.10 10.52 10.75
N THR A 77 -7.59 11.69 11.21
CA THR A 77 -8.74 11.71 12.09
C THR A 77 -10.01 11.45 11.28
N GLY A 78 -11.01 10.88 11.94
CA GLY A 78 -12.27 10.55 11.29
C GLY A 78 -12.23 9.17 10.67
N ALA A 79 -12.82 9.02 9.50
CA ALA A 79 -12.99 7.73 8.85
C ALA A 79 -11.72 7.31 8.11
N ALA A 80 -10.63 7.07 8.85
CA ALA A 80 -9.35 6.70 8.25
C ALA A 80 -9.38 5.31 7.64
N THR A 81 -10.16 4.39 8.21
CA THR A 81 -10.19 3.01 7.77
C THR A 81 -11.46 2.75 6.96
N SER A 82 -11.27 2.22 5.76
CA SER A 82 -12.39 1.91 4.87
C SER A 82 -13.13 0.66 5.34
N PRO A 83 -14.36 0.45 4.88
CA PRO A 83 -14.96 -0.87 4.97
C PRO A 83 -14.15 -1.88 4.17
N TRP A 84 -14.35 -3.16 4.42
CA TRP A 84 -13.75 -4.20 3.60
C TRP A 84 -14.32 -4.14 2.20
N GLN A 85 -13.45 -4.20 1.21
CA GLN A 85 -13.81 -4.18 -0.20
C GLN A 85 -13.53 -5.56 -0.79
N SER A 86 -14.52 -6.13 -1.47
CA SER A 86 -14.34 -7.42 -2.11
C SER A 86 -13.41 -7.28 -3.31
N ALA A 87 -12.45 -8.18 -3.43
CA ALA A 87 -11.57 -8.28 -4.58
C ALA A 87 -11.81 -9.56 -5.36
N GLY A 88 -12.89 -10.27 -5.05
CA GLY A 88 -13.29 -11.46 -5.82
C GLY A 88 -12.76 -12.75 -5.25
N SER A 89 -12.71 -13.76 -6.10
CA SER A 89 -12.31 -15.11 -5.72
C SER A 89 -10.84 -15.36 -6.05
N ALA A 90 -10.18 -16.09 -5.17
CA ALA A 90 -8.79 -16.49 -5.38
C ALA A 90 -8.65 -17.56 -6.47
N GLU A 91 -9.77 -18.03 -7.03
CA GLU A 91 -9.74 -18.92 -8.21
C GLU A 91 -9.08 -18.23 -9.41
N TYR A 92 -9.23 -16.93 -9.51
CA TYR A 92 -8.63 -16.18 -10.61
C TYR A 92 -7.19 -15.82 -10.27
N THR A 93 -6.44 -15.47 -11.27
CA THR A 93 -5.00 -15.15 -11.10
C THR A 93 -4.80 -13.99 -10.14
N TRP A 94 -5.71 -13.03 -10.17
CA TRP A 94 -5.66 -11.86 -9.28
C TRP A 94 -7.04 -11.22 -9.19
N GLY A 95 -7.21 -10.38 -8.18
CA GLY A 95 -8.37 -9.53 -8.04
C GLY A 95 -7.95 -8.18 -7.50
N GLN A 96 -8.73 -7.15 -7.80
CA GLN A 96 -8.42 -5.79 -7.37
C GLN A 96 -9.64 -5.16 -6.73
N ALA A 97 -9.37 -4.22 -5.82
CA ALA A 97 -10.38 -3.36 -5.24
C ALA A 97 -9.74 -2.07 -4.81
N GLY A 98 -10.55 -1.05 -4.64
CA GLY A 98 -10.04 0.27 -4.25
C GLY A 98 -11.01 1.00 -3.35
N TRP A 99 -10.52 2.12 -2.83
CA TRP A 99 -11.33 3.02 -2.00
C TRP A 99 -10.86 4.44 -2.25
N THR A 100 -11.79 5.37 -2.33
CA THR A 100 -11.48 6.78 -2.52
C THR A 100 -11.86 7.54 -1.26
N TYR A 101 -10.88 8.26 -0.72
CA TYR A 101 -11.10 9.16 0.41
C TYR A 101 -11.37 10.56 -0.09
N ASN A 102 -12.39 11.19 0.46
CA ASN A 102 -12.62 12.62 0.25
C ASN A 102 -11.86 13.36 1.31
N LEU A 103 -11.01 14.28 0.89
CA LEU A 103 -10.10 15.00 1.77
C LEU A 103 -10.63 16.39 2.07
N THR A 104 -10.47 16.82 3.32
CA THR A 104 -10.68 18.21 3.72
C THR A 104 -9.41 18.64 4.42
N LEU A 105 -8.49 19.23 3.68
CA LEU A 105 -7.18 19.61 4.18
C LEU A 105 -7.16 21.07 4.58
N PRO A 106 -6.52 21.42 5.72
CA PRO A 106 -6.36 22.83 6.08
C PRO A 106 -5.60 23.57 4.99
N PRO A 107 -6.00 24.80 4.65
CA PRO A 107 -5.35 25.54 3.59
C PRO A 107 -3.94 25.95 3.97
N GLY A 108 -3.10 26.18 2.97
CA GLY A 108 -1.77 26.72 3.18
C GLY A 108 -0.70 25.71 3.51
N HIS A 109 -1.05 24.41 3.54
CA HIS A 109 -0.09 23.36 3.84
C HIS A 109 -0.24 22.21 2.86
N ALA A 110 0.89 21.61 2.52
CA ALA A 110 0.91 20.37 1.78
C ALA A 110 1.15 19.23 2.77
N TYR A 111 0.41 18.16 2.59
CA TYR A 111 0.49 16.99 3.46
C TYR A 111 0.97 15.79 2.68
N GLN A 112 1.78 14.96 3.32
CA GLN A 112 2.16 13.69 2.74
C GLN A 112 1.22 12.63 3.27
N LEU A 113 0.59 11.91 2.37
CA LEU A 113 -0.42 10.92 2.67
C LEU A 113 -0.04 9.58 2.04
N ARG A 114 -0.48 8.52 2.65
CA ARG A 114 -0.34 7.17 2.09
C ARG A 114 -1.47 6.31 2.63
N ALA A 115 -1.67 5.17 2.01
CA ALA A 115 -2.65 4.21 2.50
C ALA A 115 -1.95 2.91 2.84
N VAL A 116 -2.40 2.29 3.92
CA VAL A 116 -1.98 0.95 4.29
C VAL A 116 -3.12 0.02 3.92
N ALA A 117 -2.83 -0.99 3.11
CA ALA A 117 -3.83 -1.95 2.66
C ALA A 117 -3.64 -3.25 3.43
N GLU A 118 -4.71 -3.69 4.10
CA GLU A 118 -4.78 -5.02 4.68
C GLU A 118 -5.45 -5.93 3.69
N LEU A 119 -4.76 -6.97 3.28
CA LEU A 119 -5.27 -7.94 2.32
C LEU A 119 -5.69 -9.19 3.08
N SER A 120 -6.82 -9.77 2.69
CA SER A 120 -7.36 -10.93 3.39
C SER A 120 -7.85 -11.97 2.40
N TRP A 121 -7.44 -13.20 2.62
CA TRP A 121 -7.95 -14.39 1.94
C TRP A 121 -8.66 -15.23 2.99
N SER A 122 -9.92 -15.56 2.73
CA SER A 122 -10.73 -16.33 3.68
C SER A 122 -10.70 -17.82 3.31
N GLY A 123 -11.30 -18.64 4.17
CA GLY A 123 -11.51 -20.07 3.86
C GLY A 123 -10.37 -20.95 4.32
N GLU A 124 -10.15 -22.04 3.62
CA GLU A 124 -9.16 -23.04 4.01
C GLU A 124 -7.73 -22.48 4.01
N ASN A 125 -7.45 -21.60 3.07
CA ASN A 125 -6.13 -20.97 2.96
C ASN A 125 -6.15 -19.57 3.55
N ALA A 126 -6.85 -19.39 4.67
CA ALA A 126 -7.00 -18.09 5.29
C ALA A 126 -5.64 -17.51 5.65
N ARG A 127 -5.43 -16.28 5.22
CA ARG A 127 -4.20 -15.55 5.51
C ARG A 127 -4.43 -14.06 5.30
N THR A 128 -3.49 -13.28 5.78
CA THR A 128 -3.52 -11.83 5.61
C THR A 128 -2.14 -11.35 5.18
N ALA A 129 -2.11 -10.17 4.59
CA ALA A 129 -0.88 -9.49 4.23
C ALA A 129 -1.12 -7.98 4.33
N THR A 130 -0.06 -7.23 4.44
CA THR A 130 -0.13 -5.77 4.52
C THR A 130 0.79 -5.18 3.47
N HIS A 131 0.26 -4.24 2.71
CA HIS A 131 1.03 -3.48 1.74
C HIS A 131 0.78 -2.00 1.95
N THR A 132 1.84 -1.21 1.89
CA THR A 132 1.76 0.23 2.04
C THR A 132 1.99 0.87 0.69
N THR A 133 1.15 1.84 0.34
CA THR A 133 1.30 2.56 -0.93
C THR A 133 2.49 3.50 -0.91
N GLY A 134 2.86 4.00 -2.07
CA GLY A 134 3.72 5.18 -2.14
C GLY A 134 3.01 6.39 -1.56
N THR A 135 3.74 7.49 -1.49
CA THR A 135 3.29 8.72 -0.86
C THR A 135 2.61 9.63 -1.88
N CYS A 136 1.54 10.27 -1.44
CA CYS A 136 0.82 11.29 -2.19
C CYS A 136 1.00 12.61 -1.46
N THR A 137 1.48 13.64 -2.14
CA THR A 137 1.57 14.99 -1.56
C THR A 137 0.33 15.76 -2.02
N ALA A 138 -0.48 16.19 -1.08
CA ALA A 138 -1.75 16.85 -1.37
C ALA A 138 -1.90 18.13 -0.57
N GLY A 139 -2.60 19.09 -1.14
CA GLY A 139 -2.81 20.39 -0.50
C GLY A 139 -1.75 21.41 -0.90
N GLY A 140 -1.70 22.51 -0.16
CA GLY A 140 -0.70 23.55 -0.42
C GLY A 140 -1.21 24.84 -1.02
#